data_bee15f4ebc91f3de5ed35522d0165f31
#
_entry.id   bee15f4ebc91f3de5ed35522d0165f31
#
_cell.length_a   1.000
_cell.length_b   1.000
_cell.length_c   1.000
_cell.angle_alpha   90.00
_cell.angle_beta   90.00
_cell.angle_gamma   90.00
#
_symmetry.space_group_name_H-M   'P 1'
#
loop_
_entity.id
_entity.type
_entity.pdbx_description
1 polymer ?
#
loop_
_entity_poly.entity_id
_entity_poly.type
_entity_poly.pdbx_seq_one_letter_code
_entity_poly.pdbx_strand_id
1 'polypeptide(L)'
;MMEKIKKYKLPIGILCAVIAILILLQSCSSEHWWFGYTYETDGYTNKSATIVKINYPSEKVVIPSTIFFHKVNALGGYVTGYNLWGAERKGMFEDNDIVKEIVVSEGIEYIFNGCFYHCISLESIQLPSTIKQFSFTNCESLKNVNFNGDVKEIESL
;
A
#
# COMPACT_ATOMS: atom_id res chain seq x y z
N MET A 1 31.07 -30.93 17.26
CA MET A 1 29.74 -31.27 17.83
C MET A 1 28.73 -30.32 17.17
N MET A 2 28.27 -30.68 15.97
CA MET A 2 27.29 -29.87 15.22
C MET A 2 25.91 -30.48 15.49
N GLU A 3 25.12 -29.76 16.27
CA GLU A 3 23.78 -30.13 16.64
C GLU A 3 22.86 -30.05 15.42
N LYS A 4 22.22 -31.13 15.07
CA LYS A 4 21.29 -31.29 13.98
C LYS A 4 20.06 -30.40 14.23
N ILE A 5 19.93 -29.29 13.55
CA ILE A 5 18.67 -28.54 13.49
C ILE A 5 17.65 -29.43 12.76
N LYS A 6 16.76 -30.08 13.51
CA LYS A 6 15.61 -30.81 12.98
C LYS A 6 14.74 -29.78 12.24
N LYS A 7 14.73 -29.81 10.91
CA LYS A 7 13.74 -29.13 10.09
C LYS A 7 12.36 -29.69 10.44
N TYR A 8 11.61 -29.01 11.26
CA TYR A 8 10.18 -29.29 11.42
C TYR A 8 9.48 -28.94 10.12
N LYS A 9 9.24 -29.94 9.28
CA LYS A 9 8.28 -29.83 8.19
C LYS A 9 6.88 -29.85 8.83
N LEU A 10 6.25 -28.70 8.99
CA LEU A 10 4.83 -28.69 9.34
C LEU A 10 4.07 -29.50 8.27
N PRO A 11 3.20 -30.44 8.67
CA PRO A 11 2.35 -31.14 7.73
C PRO A 11 1.54 -30.12 6.90
N ILE A 12 1.47 -30.33 5.59
CA ILE A 12 0.78 -29.42 4.65
C ILE A 12 -0.65 -29.10 5.13
N GLY A 13 -1.35 -30.06 5.74
CA GLY A 13 -2.68 -29.86 6.33
C GLY A 13 -2.72 -28.84 7.47
N ILE A 14 -1.68 -28.79 8.34
CA ILE A 14 -1.59 -27.81 9.43
C ILE A 14 -1.30 -26.42 8.85
N LEU A 15 -0.42 -26.33 7.84
CA LEU A 15 -0.14 -25.07 7.16
C LEU A 15 -1.39 -24.51 6.47
N CYS A 16 -2.16 -25.35 5.77
CA CYS A 16 -3.43 -24.96 5.15
C CYS A 16 -4.46 -24.52 6.20
N ALA A 17 -4.56 -25.21 7.34
CA ALA A 17 -5.47 -24.82 8.42
C ALA A 17 -5.09 -23.49 9.06
N VAL A 18 -3.80 -23.25 9.30
CA VAL A 18 -3.31 -21.96 9.82
C VAL A 18 -3.60 -20.82 8.84
N ILE A 19 -3.36 -21.03 7.55
CA ILE A 19 -3.67 -20.04 6.51
C ILE A 19 -5.17 -19.77 6.48
N ALA A 20 -6.03 -20.79 6.52
CA ALA A 20 -7.49 -20.64 6.54
C ALA A 20 -7.97 -19.86 7.78
N ILE A 21 -7.40 -20.14 8.96
CA ILE A 21 -7.72 -19.41 10.20
C ILE A 21 -7.28 -17.95 10.10
N LEU A 22 -6.09 -17.68 9.55
CA LEU A 22 -5.62 -16.31 9.33
C LEU A 22 -6.54 -15.54 8.37
N ILE A 23 -7.01 -16.18 7.30
CA ILE A 23 -7.97 -15.60 6.35
C ILE A 23 -9.30 -15.29 7.05
N LEU A 24 -9.82 -16.22 7.87
CA LEU A 24 -11.07 -16.02 8.61
C LEU A 24 -10.98 -14.91 9.66
N LEU A 25 -9.83 -14.77 10.33
CA LEU A 25 -9.61 -13.70 11.31
C LEU A 25 -9.53 -12.32 10.64
N GLN A 26 -9.06 -12.24 9.40
CA GLN A 26 -9.02 -10.98 8.63
C GLN A 26 -10.39 -10.56 8.10
N SER A 27 -11.33 -11.47 7.94
CA SER A 27 -12.66 -11.17 7.36
C SER A 27 -13.54 -10.27 8.26
N CYS A 28 -13.16 -10.07 9.53
CA CYS A 28 -13.93 -9.26 10.50
C CYS A 28 -13.40 -7.83 10.67
N SER A 29 -12.30 -7.45 10.02
CA SER A 29 -11.74 -6.09 10.09
C SER A 29 -11.76 -5.42 8.72
N SER A 30 -11.97 -4.12 8.69
CA SER A 30 -11.86 -3.34 7.44
C SER A 30 -10.41 -3.23 6.96
N GLU A 31 -9.45 -3.39 7.86
CA GLU A 31 -8.03 -3.37 7.56
C GLU A 31 -7.46 -4.78 7.46
N HIS A 32 -6.78 -5.08 6.36
CA HIS A 32 -6.11 -6.34 6.09
C HIS A 32 -4.60 -6.09 5.86
N TRP A 33 -3.74 -7.06 6.20
CA TRP A 33 -2.31 -6.96 5.91
C TRP A 33 -1.85 -8.12 5.02
N TRP A 34 -0.92 -7.82 4.09
CA TRP A 34 -0.36 -8.81 3.18
C TRP A 34 1.02 -8.39 2.69
N PHE A 35 2.03 -9.22 2.88
CA PHE A 35 3.40 -9.01 2.40
C PHE A 35 3.94 -7.58 2.57
N GLY A 36 3.82 -7.03 3.76
CA GLY A 36 4.33 -5.70 4.07
C GLY A 36 3.38 -4.53 3.78
N TYR A 37 2.18 -4.79 3.28
CA TYR A 37 1.14 -3.79 3.06
C TYR A 37 -0.06 -4.01 3.96
N THR A 38 -0.66 -2.92 4.42
CA THR A 38 -2.01 -2.92 4.99
C THR A 38 -2.96 -2.33 3.95
N TYR A 39 -4.10 -2.96 3.74
CA TYR A 39 -5.08 -2.54 2.75
C TYR A 39 -6.49 -2.62 3.30
N GLU A 40 -7.38 -1.78 2.77
CA GLU A 40 -8.81 -1.80 3.03
C GLU A 40 -9.55 -2.25 1.76
N THR A 41 -10.67 -2.94 1.90
CA THR A 41 -11.55 -3.30 0.80
C THR A 41 -12.81 -2.44 0.81
N ASP A 42 -13.48 -2.32 -0.34
CA ASP A 42 -14.69 -1.50 -0.49
C ASP A 42 -15.92 -2.01 0.27
N GLY A 43 -15.78 -3.09 1.03
CA GLY A 43 -16.80 -3.64 1.93
C GLY A 43 -18.09 -4.16 1.26
N TYR A 44 -18.42 -3.68 0.07
CA TYR A 44 -19.63 -4.04 -0.67
C TYR A 44 -19.39 -5.10 -1.75
N THR A 45 -18.36 -4.93 -2.55
CA THR A 45 -18.07 -5.82 -3.67
C THR A 45 -16.85 -6.68 -3.45
N ASN A 46 -15.97 -6.31 -2.52
CA ASN A 46 -14.67 -6.93 -2.28
C ASN A 46 -13.82 -7.09 -3.57
N LYS A 47 -14.05 -6.25 -4.58
CA LYS A 47 -13.35 -6.34 -5.87
C LYS A 47 -12.12 -5.46 -5.95
N SER A 48 -12.12 -4.36 -5.20
CA SER A 48 -11.03 -3.40 -5.17
C SER A 48 -10.47 -3.23 -3.78
N ALA A 49 -9.19 -2.87 -3.70
CA ALA A 49 -8.48 -2.56 -2.48
C ALA A 49 -7.81 -1.20 -2.58
N THR A 50 -7.77 -0.51 -1.44
CA THR A 50 -6.94 0.67 -1.22
C THR A 50 -5.79 0.26 -0.32
N ILE A 51 -4.54 0.45 -0.76
CA ILE A 51 -3.39 0.26 0.13
C ILE A 51 -3.29 1.50 1.02
N VAL A 52 -3.32 1.30 2.32
CA VAL A 52 -3.35 2.39 3.31
C VAL A 52 -2.06 2.54 4.09
N LYS A 53 -1.23 1.50 4.15
CA LYS A 53 0.03 1.52 4.90
C LYS A 53 1.06 0.58 4.29
N ILE A 54 2.34 1.01 4.34
CA ILE A 54 3.50 0.15 4.11
C ILE A 54 4.15 -0.16 5.46
N ASN A 55 4.35 -1.45 5.75
CA ASN A 55 4.86 -1.87 7.06
C ASN A 55 6.39 -1.93 7.10
N TYR A 56 7.03 -2.17 5.96
CA TYR A 56 8.49 -2.31 5.85
C TYR A 56 9.00 -1.51 4.66
N PRO A 57 9.11 -0.17 4.78
CA PRO A 57 9.60 0.66 3.69
C PRO A 57 11.08 0.37 3.41
N SER A 58 11.45 0.35 2.13
CA SER A 58 12.81 0.27 1.63
C SER A 58 13.09 1.48 0.73
N GLU A 59 14.34 1.74 0.36
CA GLU A 59 14.69 2.87 -0.52
C GLU A 59 13.93 2.83 -1.86
N LYS A 60 13.63 1.63 -2.37
CA LYS A 60 12.78 1.43 -3.54
C LYS A 60 11.55 0.62 -3.18
N VAL A 61 10.38 1.15 -3.51
CA VAL A 61 9.09 0.52 -3.27
C VAL A 61 8.35 0.31 -4.60
N VAL A 62 7.84 -0.89 -4.81
CA VAL A 62 6.97 -1.22 -5.94
C VAL A 62 5.58 -1.50 -5.40
N ILE A 63 4.62 -0.63 -5.74
CA ILE A 63 3.23 -0.80 -5.33
C ILE A 63 2.55 -1.78 -6.29
N PRO A 64 2.01 -2.90 -5.79
CA PRO A 64 1.42 -3.93 -6.63
C PRO A 64 0.04 -3.52 -7.18
N SER A 65 -0.32 -4.02 -8.37
CA SER A 65 -1.66 -3.85 -8.96
C SER A 65 -2.71 -4.79 -8.37
N THR A 66 -2.27 -5.79 -7.61
CA THR A 66 -3.15 -6.75 -6.94
C THR A 66 -2.58 -7.08 -5.58
N ILE A 67 -3.45 -7.22 -4.60
CA ILE A 67 -3.09 -7.65 -3.26
C ILE A 67 -4.06 -8.75 -2.81
N PHE A 68 -3.51 -9.92 -2.46
CA PHE A 68 -4.30 -11.12 -2.26
C PHE A 68 -5.13 -11.47 -3.53
N PHE A 69 -6.43 -11.29 -3.54
CA PHE A 69 -7.30 -11.49 -4.71
C PHE A 69 -7.99 -10.19 -5.16
N HIS A 70 -7.61 -9.05 -4.57
CA HIS A 70 -8.22 -7.76 -4.85
C HIS A 70 -7.36 -6.95 -5.81
N LYS A 71 -7.99 -6.26 -6.76
CA LYS A 71 -7.31 -5.26 -7.57
C LYS A 71 -7.04 -4.02 -6.73
N VAL A 72 -5.81 -3.53 -6.74
CA VAL A 72 -5.47 -2.25 -6.11
C VAL A 72 -5.82 -1.13 -7.08
N ASN A 73 -6.75 -0.27 -6.69
CA ASN A 73 -7.16 0.89 -7.48
C ASN A 73 -6.78 2.22 -6.84
N ALA A 74 -6.42 2.23 -5.55
CA ALA A 74 -6.08 3.45 -4.85
C ALA A 74 -4.97 3.28 -3.83
N LEU A 75 -4.28 4.38 -3.54
CA LEU A 75 -3.38 4.55 -2.40
C LEU A 75 -3.97 5.59 -1.47
N GLY A 76 -3.99 5.30 -0.19
CA GLY A 76 -4.62 6.15 0.83
C GLY A 76 -3.77 6.35 2.07
N GLY A 77 -4.44 6.60 3.17
CA GLY A 77 -3.86 6.68 4.50
C GLY A 77 -4.67 5.85 5.50
N TYR A 78 -4.06 5.53 6.60
CA TYR A 78 -4.67 4.74 7.68
C TYR A 78 -5.11 5.62 8.85
N VAL A 79 -6.08 5.13 9.62
CA VAL A 79 -6.57 5.81 10.82
C VAL A 79 -5.57 5.60 11.95
N THR A 80 -5.12 6.71 12.56
CA THR A 80 -4.19 6.70 13.70
C THR A 80 -4.91 6.92 15.03
N GLY A 81 -6.10 7.51 15.00
CA GLY A 81 -6.87 7.81 16.18
C GLY A 81 -8.20 8.45 15.86
N TYR A 82 -8.93 8.81 16.90
CA TYR A 82 -10.19 9.56 16.82
C TYR A 82 -10.14 10.74 17.77
N ASN A 83 -10.58 11.88 17.31
CA ASN A 83 -10.75 13.09 18.10
C ASN A 83 -12.20 13.61 18.00
N LEU A 84 -12.48 14.77 18.62
CA LEU A 84 -13.81 15.40 18.61
C LEU A 84 -14.30 15.77 17.19
N TRP A 85 -13.38 15.83 16.22
CA TRP A 85 -13.65 16.25 14.83
C TRP A 85 -13.71 15.07 13.86
N GLY A 86 -13.47 13.84 14.35
CA GLY A 86 -13.51 12.61 13.54
C GLY A 86 -12.24 11.79 13.59
N ALA A 87 -12.03 10.96 12.57
CA ALA A 87 -10.86 10.10 12.45
C ALA A 87 -9.61 10.89 12.04
N GLU A 88 -8.55 10.76 12.81
CA GLU A 88 -7.22 11.20 12.41
C GLU A 88 -6.63 10.20 11.44
N ARG A 89 -6.14 10.67 10.29
CA ARG A 89 -5.54 9.83 9.27
C ARG A 89 -4.11 10.25 9.01
N LYS A 90 -3.24 9.25 8.86
CA LYS A 90 -1.86 9.45 8.41
C LYS A 90 -1.73 8.88 7.00
N GLY A 91 -1.08 9.62 6.11
CA GLY A 91 -0.80 9.20 4.74
C GLY A 91 0.10 7.97 4.70
N MET A 92 -0.04 7.14 3.68
CA MET A 92 0.72 5.89 3.52
C MET A 92 2.24 6.08 3.62
N PHE A 93 2.77 7.16 3.06
CA PHE A 93 4.18 7.54 3.05
C PHE A 93 4.44 8.85 3.81
N GLU A 94 3.48 9.36 4.54
CA GLU A 94 3.63 10.62 5.28
C GLU A 94 4.80 10.56 6.25
N ASP A 95 5.64 11.61 6.23
CA ASP A 95 6.89 11.76 6.99
C ASP A 95 7.92 10.64 6.71
N ASN A 96 7.86 10.01 5.53
CA ASN A 96 8.79 8.94 5.19
C ASN A 96 10.14 9.53 4.72
N ASP A 97 11.21 9.16 5.42
CA ASP A 97 12.58 9.58 5.18
C ASP A 97 13.48 8.47 4.59
N ILE A 98 12.91 7.31 4.28
CA ILE A 98 13.64 6.13 3.78
C ILE A 98 13.46 5.97 2.28
N VAL A 99 12.22 6.11 1.79
CA VAL A 99 11.84 5.80 0.42
C VAL A 99 12.36 6.88 -0.53
N LYS A 100 13.16 6.47 -1.53
CA LYS A 100 13.74 7.34 -2.57
C LYS A 100 13.07 7.16 -3.92
N GLU A 101 12.63 5.93 -4.22
CA GLU A 101 12.01 5.59 -5.50
C GLU A 101 10.71 4.82 -5.28
N ILE A 102 9.65 5.24 -5.97
CA ILE A 102 8.37 4.53 -5.96
C ILE A 102 7.97 4.20 -7.39
N VAL A 103 7.55 2.95 -7.61
CA VAL A 103 6.94 2.50 -8.85
C VAL A 103 5.51 2.09 -8.56
N VAL A 104 4.56 2.79 -9.14
CA VAL A 104 3.13 2.49 -9.00
C VAL A 104 2.68 1.66 -10.21
N SER A 105 2.14 0.47 -9.96
CA SER A 105 1.72 -0.45 -11.02
C SER A 105 0.48 0.02 -11.75
N GLU A 106 0.29 -0.45 -12.99
CA GLU A 106 -0.90 -0.20 -13.79
C GLU A 106 -2.18 -0.69 -13.10
N GLY A 107 -3.28 0.02 -13.31
CA GLY A 107 -4.59 -0.24 -12.71
C GLY A 107 -4.87 0.59 -11.45
N ILE A 108 -3.87 1.27 -10.89
CA ILE A 108 -4.06 2.23 -9.81
C ILE A 108 -4.50 3.55 -10.44
N GLU A 109 -5.63 4.09 -9.97
CA GLU A 109 -6.26 5.27 -10.53
C GLU A 109 -6.16 6.48 -9.60
N TYR A 110 -6.13 6.24 -8.28
CA TYR A 110 -6.22 7.32 -7.29
C TYR A 110 -5.10 7.24 -6.26
N ILE A 111 -4.46 8.37 -6.03
CA ILE A 111 -3.54 8.58 -4.90
C ILE A 111 -4.13 9.73 -4.09
N PHE A 112 -4.71 9.39 -2.94
CA PHE A 112 -5.41 10.36 -2.12
C PHE A 112 -4.47 11.41 -1.51
N ASN A 113 -5.04 12.59 -1.24
CA ASN A 113 -4.32 13.68 -0.61
C ASN A 113 -3.68 13.27 0.71
N GLY A 114 -2.46 13.73 0.95
CA GLY A 114 -1.68 13.38 2.12
C GLY A 114 -0.93 12.06 2.01
N CYS A 115 -1.20 11.20 1.01
CA CYS A 115 -0.49 9.92 0.83
C CYS A 115 1.03 10.08 0.84
N PHE A 116 1.55 11.14 0.22
CA PHE A 116 2.97 11.50 0.13
C PHE A 116 3.27 12.81 0.87
N TYR A 117 2.50 13.17 1.89
CA TYR A 117 2.78 14.38 2.63
C TYR A 117 4.14 14.30 3.33
N HIS A 118 5.00 15.30 3.09
CA HIS A 118 6.31 15.43 3.75
C HIS A 118 7.24 14.20 3.54
N CYS A 119 7.23 13.62 2.32
CA CYS A 119 8.17 12.57 1.92
C CYS A 119 9.51 13.20 1.52
N ILE A 120 10.31 13.59 2.50
CA ILE A 120 11.52 14.41 2.28
C ILE A 120 12.63 13.70 1.50
N SER A 121 12.68 12.37 1.50
CA SER A 121 13.71 11.58 0.80
C SER A 121 13.26 11.07 -0.58
N LEU A 122 12.00 11.24 -0.96
CA LEU A 122 11.47 10.76 -2.24
C LEU A 122 12.08 11.57 -3.41
N GLU A 123 12.87 10.92 -4.25
CA GLU A 123 13.56 11.54 -5.39
C GLU A 123 12.86 11.30 -6.72
N SER A 124 12.22 10.14 -6.87
CA SER A 124 11.53 9.78 -8.10
C SER A 124 10.29 8.92 -7.87
N ILE A 125 9.29 9.14 -8.72
CA ILE A 125 8.09 8.31 -8.77
C ILE A 125 7.72 8.00 -10.20
N GLN A 126 7.35 6.74 -10.46
CA GLN A 126 6.77 6.30 -11.72
C GLN A 126 5.29 6.00 -11.50
N LEU A 127 4.44 6.73 -12.21
CA LEU A 127 2.98 6.63 -12.16
C LEU A 127 2.45 5.81 -13.34
N PRO A 128 1.35 5.05 -13.13
CA PRO A 128 0.73 4.30 -14.20
C PRO A 128 0.00 5.20 -15.20
N SER A 129 -0.25 4.69 -16.43
CA SER A 129 -1.07 5.39 -17.42
C SER A 129 -2.54 5.51 -17.00
N THR A 130 -2.97 4.71 -16.02
CA THR A 130 -4.33 4.69 -15.48
C THR A 130 -4.58 5.74 -14.41
N ILE A 131 -3.55 6.49 -14.00
CA ILE A 131 -3.68 7.48 -12.93
C ILE A 131 -4.65 8.61 -13.32
N LYS A 132 -5.55 8.96 -12.42
CA LYS A 132 -6.52 10.04 -12.59
C LYS A 132 -6.26 11.17 -11.60
N GLN A 133 -5.84 10.84 -10.39
CA GLN A 133 -5.63 11.80 -9.33
C GLN A 133 -4.38 11.45 -8.52
N PHE A 134 -3.55 12.44 -8.23
CA PHE A 134 -2.38 12.31 -7.35
C PHE A 134 -2.01 13.67 -6.74
N SER A 135 -1.28 13.63 -5.63
CA SER A 135 -0.81 14.83 -4.94
C SER A 135 0.54 14.57 -4.26
N PHE A 136 1.46 15.53 -4.39
CA PHE A 136 2.76 15.54 -3.73
C PHE A 136 2.91 16.86 -2.98
N THR A 137 2.70 16.83 -1.67
CA THR A 137 2.82 18.02 -0.82
C THR A 137 4.06 17.89 0.04
N ASN A 138 4.93 18.91 -0.01
CA ASN A 138 6.18 18.99 0.75
C ASN A 138 7.15 17.81 0.51
N CYS A 139 7.21 17.30 -0.73
CA CYS A 139 8.20 16.32 -1.17
C CYS A 139 9.43 17.05 -1.71
N GLU A 140 10.28 17.57 -0.81
CA GLU A 140 11.36 18.52 -1.16
C GLU A 140 12.45 17.93 -2.08
N SER A 141 12.69 16.62 -1.98
CA SER A 141 13.68 15.92 -2.80
C SER A 141 13.15 15.41 -4.15
N LEU A 142 11.85 15.55 -4.42
CA LEU A 142 11.22 15.00 -5.63
C LEU A 142 11.65 15.76 -6.89
N LYS A 143 12.40 15.08 -7.76
CA LYS A 143 12.96 15.63 -9.01
C LYS A 143 12.28 15.08 -10.24
N ASN A 144 11.83 13.81 -10.18
CA ASN A 144 11.33 13.09 -11.35
C ASN A 144 9.96 12.48 -11.06
N VAL A 145 8.97 12.92 -11.86
CA VAL A 145 7.65 12.29 -11.93
C VAL A 145 7.48 11.77 -13.35
N ASN A 146 7.52 10.45 -13.50
CA ASN A 146 7.43 9.78 -14.80
C ASN A 146 6.09 9.05 -14.93
N PHE A 147 5.56 8.95 -16.13
CA PHE A 147 4.33 8.24 -16.43
C PHE A 147 4.61 7.05 -17.36
N ASN A 148 3.89 5.95 -17.16
CA ASN A 148 3.91 4.79 -18.04
C ASN A 148 3.01 5.06 -19.26
N GLY A 149 3.56 5.68 -20.32
CA GLY A 149 2.81 6.01 -21.52
C GLY A 149 1.96 7.30 -21.39
N ASP A 150 0.99 7.45 -22.27
CA ASP A 150 0.12 8.62 -22.32
C ASP A 150 -0.94 8.55 -21.23
N VAL A 151 -0.97 9.54 -20.36
CA VAL A 151 -2.03 9.70 -19.35
C VAL A 151 -3.29 10.20 -20.07
N LYS A 152 -4.39 9.47 -19.89
CA LYS A 152 -5.63 9.76 -20.63
C LYS A 152 -6.36 10.98 -20.09
N GLU A 153 -6.40 11.14 -18.76
CA GLU A 153 -7.12 12.21 -18.09
C GLU A 153 -6.62 12.36 -16.66
N ILE A 154 -6.43 13.59 -16.21
CA ILE A 154 -6.14 13.91 -14.81
C ILE A 154 -7.30 14.72 -14.29
N GLU A 155 -7.95 14.22 -13.24
CA GLU A 155 -9.02 14.96 -12.56
C GLU A 155 -8.39 16.14 -11.79
N SER A 156 -8.83 17.37 -12.08
CA SER A 156 -8.39 18.54 -11.31
C SER A 156 -8.95 18.47 -9.88
N LEU A 157 -8.08 18.71 -8.90
CA LEU A 157 -8.44 18.90 -7.50
C LEU A 157 -9.12 20.25 -7.27
#